data_c4c33ea6f457b4cc58db9b7c7cc45189
#
_entry.id   c4c33ea6f457b4cc58db9b7c7cc45189
#
_cell.length_a   1.000
_cell.length_b   1.000
_cell.length_c   1.000
_cell.angle_alpha   90.00
_cell.angle_beta   90.00
_cell.angle_gamma   90.00
#
_symmetry.space_group_name_H-M   'P 1'
#
loop_
_entity.id
_entity.type
_entity.pdbx_description
1 polymer ?
#
loop_
_entity_poly.entity_id
_entity_poly.type
_entity_poly.pdbx_seq_one_letter_code
_entity_poly.pdbx_strand_id
1 'polypeptide(L)'
;MKLKFYLNDVEVTYDIQPDEYLAQVLRRNGVLSVHIGCNESACGSCTVLVDEKPVLSCGLLAAKVEGKHVTTVEGIQEEANKLADYFADEGADQCSFCGVGFALIVHALRKEYKNPTDEQIKDFIVGNLCRCSGYQSQFNAIKKYLKEAK
;
A
#
# COMPACT_ATOMS: atom_id res chain seq x y z
N MET A 1 23.84 6.75 -8.46
CA MET A 1 23.31 8.12 -8.61
C MET A 1 22.53 8.51 -7.37
N LYS A 2 22.39 9.81 -7.08
CA LYS A 2 21.57 10.27 -5.94
C LYS A 2 20.13 10.48 -6.39
N LEU A 3 19.20 9.88 -5.65
CA LEU A 3 17.76 10.02 -5.82
C LEU A 3 17.21 10.85 -4.66
N LYS A 4 16.56 11.97 -4.98
CA LYS A 4 15.95 12.88 -4.01
C LYS A 4 14.43 12.89 -4.18
N PHE A 5 13.70 12.58 -3.11
CA PHE A 5 12.22 12.52 -3.13
C PHE A 5 11.66 12.74 -1.72
N TYR A 6 10.35 12.81 -1.59
CA TYR A 6 9.68 12.92 -0.29
C TYR A 6 9.15 11.55 0.13
N LEU A 7 9.60 11.05 1.28
CA LEU A 7 9.11 9.80 1.87
C LEU A 7 8.29 10.13 3.12
N ASN A 8 6.99 9.86 3.08
CA ASN A 8 6.07 10.22 4.17
C ASN A 8 6.24 11.69 4.60
N ASP A 9 6.22 12.58 3.62
CA ASP A 9 6.39 14.04 3.74
C ASP A 9 7.77 14.52 4.24
N VAL A 10 8.74 13.62 4.40
CA VAL A 10 10.12 13.96 4.75
C VAL A 10 11.01 13.87 3.51
N GLU A 11 11.74 14.93 3.20
CA GLU A 11 12.71 14.92 2.10
C GLU A 11 13.88 13.98 2.43
N VAL A 12 14.12 13.01 1.54
CA VAL A 12 15.22 12.04 1.66
C VAL A 12 16.07 12.03 0.41
N THR A 13 17.34 11.64 0.58
CA THR A 13 18.27 11.43 -0.53
C THR A 13 18.94 10.09 -0.37
N TYR A 14 18.74 9.19 -1.32
CA TYR A 14 19.30 7.84 -1.32
C TYR A 14 20.27 7.64 -2.49
N ASP A 15 21.30 6.86 -2.27
CA ASP A 15 22.18 6.40 -3.36
C ASP A 15 21.54 5.16 -4.01
N ILE A 16 21.37 5.23 -5.34
CA ILE A 16 20.75 4.15 -6.12
C ILE A 16 21.59 3.78 -7.34
N GLN A 17 21.38 2.56 -7.84
CA GLN A 17 21.80 2.18 -9.19
C GLN A 17 20.69 2.52 -10.19
N PRO A 18 20.99 2.77 -11.46
CA PRO A 18 19.99 3.17 -12.47
C PRO A 18 18.88 2.15 -12.70
N ASP A 19 19.16 0.88 -12.45
CA ASP A 19 18.27 -0.27 -12.68
C ASP A 19 17.58 -0.78 -11.40
N GLU A 20 17.79 -0.11 -10.24
CA GLU A 20 17.16 -0.52 -9.00
C GLU A 20 15.68 -0.22 -8.97
N TYR A 21 14.89 -1.17 -8.45
CA TYR A 21 13.47 -0.99 -8.20
C TYR A 21 13.22 -0.30 -6.85
N LEU A 22 12.14 0.49 -6.80
CA LEU A 22 11.81 1.30 -5.62
C LEU A 22 11.66 0.46 -4.34
N ALA A 23 11.06 -0.74 -4.43
CA ALA A 23 10.93 -1.63 -3.28
C ALA A 23 12.28 -2.00 -2.65
N GLN A 24 13.29 -2.26 -3.48
CA GLN A 24 14.63 -2.61 -3.02
C GLN A 24 15.29 -1.41 -2.31
N VAL A 25 15.18 -0.23 -2.91
CA VAL A 25 15.72 1.01 -2.34
C VAL A 25 15.08 1.35 -1.01
N LEU A 26 13.75 1.29 -0.92
CA LEU A 26 13.01 1.55 0.32
C LEU A 26 13.42 0.58 1.44
N ARG A 27 13.42 -0.72 1.16
CA ARG A 27 13.80 -1.75 2.14
C ARG A 27 15.24 -1.62 2.61
N ARG A 28 16.18 -1.37 1.70
CA ARG A 28 17.60 -1.16 2.05
C ARG A 28 17.79 0.05 2.99
N ASN A 29 16.92 1.05 2.89
CA ASN A 29 16.94 2.24 3.73
C ASN A 29 15.98 2.14 4.95
N GLY A 30 15.58 0.93 5.34
CA GLY A 30 14.88 0.68 6.59
C GLY A 30 13.34 0.67 6.50
N VAL A 31 12.74 0.89 5.33
CA VAL A 31 11.28 0.83 5.16
C VAL A 31 10.86 -0.62 4.95
N LEU A 32 10.83 -1.38 6.04
CA LEU A 32 10.60 -2.82 6.02
C LEU A 32 9.12 -3.21 5.85
N SER A 33 8.20 -2.28 6.05
CA SER A 33 6.77 -2.46 5.79
C SER A 33 6.44 -2.70 4.31
N VAL A 34 7.32 -2.29 3.40
CA VAL A 34 7.20 -2.62 1.98
C VAL A 34 7.58 -4.10 1.81
N HIS A 35 6.57 -4.97 1.78
CA HIS A 35 6.78 -6.41 1.64
C HIS A 35 7.02 -6.79 0.17
N ILE A 36 7.89 -7.76 -0.07
CA ILE A 36 8.11 -8.33 -1.41
C ILE A 36 7.68 -9.79 -1.38
N GLY A 37 6.47 -10.08 -1.89
CA GLY A 37 5.89 -11.41 -1.87
C GLY A 37 6.11 -12.23 -3.15
N CYS A 38 6.27 -11.58 -4.31
CA CYS A 38 6.35 -12.29 -5.59
C CYS A 38 7.49 -11.85 -6.51
N ASN A 39 8.00 -10.64 -6.44
CA ASN A 39 8.96 -10.04 -7.39
C ASN A 39 8.48 -9.97 -8.86
N GLU A 40 7.19 -10.17 -9.10
CA GLU A 40 6.61 -10.25 -10.45
C GLU A 40 5.51 -9.21 -10.68
N SER A 41 5.42 -8.22 -9.79
CA SER A 41 4.40 -7.17 -9.84
C SER A 41 2.95 -7.70 -9.87
N ALA A 42 2.69 -8.81 -9.14
CA ALA A 42 1.40 -9.50 -9.16
C ALA A 42 0.66 -9.45 -7.80
N CYS A 43 1.37 -9.57 -6.65
CA CYS A 43 0.71 -9.86 -5.37
C CYS A 43 0.21 -8.63 -4.60
N GLY A 44 0.65 -7.43 -4.93
CA GLY A 44 0.22 -6.20 -4.26
C GLY A 44 0.86 -5.89 -2.89
N SER A 45 1.64 -6.82 -2.31
CA SER A 45 2.22 -6.62 -0.97
C SER A 45 3.29 -5.52 -0.91
N CYS A 46 3.85 -5.13 -2.06
CA CYS A 46 4.82 -4.05 -2.20
C CYS A 46 4.20 -2.70 -2.57
N THR A 47 2.87 -2.57 -2.49
CA THR A 47 2.17 -1.33 -2.83
C THR A 47 2.70 -0.16 -1.99
N VAL A 48 2.95 0.95 -2.65
CA VAL A 48 3.19 2.27 -2.08
C VAL A 48 2.34 3.29 -2.83
N LEU A 49 2.14 4.48 -2.29
CA LEU A 49 1.52 5.56 -3.06
C LEU A 49 2.63 6.45 -3.62
N VAL A 50 2.55 6.79 -4.89
CA VAL A 50 3.40 7.81 -5.53
C VAL A 50 2.47 8.92 -6.01
N ASP A 51 2.63 10.12 -5.46
CA ASP A 51 1.72 11.25 -5.70
C ASP A 51 0.25 10.82 -5.51
N GLU A 52 -0.03 10.17 -4.37
CA GLU A 52 -1.37 9.68 -3.97
C GLU A 52 -1.91 8.47 -4.79
N LYS A 53 -1.19 7.99 -5.79
CA LYS A 53 -1.63 6.86 -6.64
C LYS A 53 -0.94 5.57 -6.24
N PRO A 54 -1.69 4.47 -6.07
CA PRO A 54 -1.11 3.18 -5.71
C PRO A 54 -0.27 2.63 -6.87
N VAL A 55 0.94 2.20 -6.55
CA VAL A 55 1.86 1.56 -7.49
C VAL A 55 2.55 0.37 -6.84
N LEU A 56 2.91 -0.62 -7.64
CA LEU A 56 3.71 -1.77 -7.21
C LEU A 56 5.19 -1.40 -7.24
N SER A 57 5.77 -1.14 -6.09
CA SER A 57 7.15 -0.65 -6.01
C SER A 57 8.21 -1.65 -6.47
N CYS A 58 7.89 -2.95 -6.50
CA CYS A 58 8.79 -3.98 -7.02
C CYS A 58 8.91 -3.98 -8.56
N GLY A 59 7.99 -3.30 -9.27
CA GLY A 59 8.01 -3.13 -10.72
C GLY A 59 8.30 -1.69 -11.17
N LEU A 60 8.51 -0.76 -10.22
CA LEU A 60 8.77 0.64 -10.51
C LEU A 60 10.27 0.95 -10.31
N LEU A 61 10.97 1.41 -11.35
CA LEU A 61 12.34 1.89 -11.22
C LEU A 61 12.41 3.06 -10.24
N ALA A 62 13.34 3.01 -9.29
CA ALA A 62 13.46 4.02 -8.24
C ALA A 62 13.69 5.44 -8.81
N ALA A 63 14.45 5.56 -9.89
CA ALA A 63 14.69 6.85 -10.55
C ALA A 63 13.42 7.57 -11.01
N LYS A 64 12.28 6.86 -11.17
CA LYS A 64 10.98 7.43 -11.57
C LYS A 64 10.31 8.27 -10.48
N VAL A 65 10.78 8.18 -9.23
CA VAL A 65 10.20 8.94 -8.12
C VAL A 65 11.01 10.18 -7.74
N GLU A 66 11.99 10.57 -8.56
CA GLU A 66 12.73 11.82 -8.36
C GLU A 66 11.77 13.00 -8.20
N GLY A 67 11.90 13.74 -7.09
CA GLY A 67 11.08 14.90 -6.75
C GLY A 67 9.62 14.59 -6.39
N LYS A 68 9.21 13.32 -6.32
CA LYS A 68 7.82 12.92 -6.04
C LYS A 68 7.59 12.64 -4.56
N HIS A 69 6.31 12.56 -4.19
CA HIS A 69 5.89 12.10 -2.87
C HIS A 69 5.61 10.59 -2.90
N VAL A 70 6.33 9.86 -2.06
CA VAL A 70 6.15 8.43 -1.84
C VAL A 70 5.59 8.24 -0.45
N THR A 71 4.41 7.62 -0.34
CA THR A 71 3.78 7.31 0.94
C THR A 71 3.77 5.80 1.15
N THR A 72 4.26 5.38 2.29
CA THR A 72 4.19 4.01 2.80
C THR A 72 3.20 3.94 3.95
N VAL A 73 2.96 2.76 4.51
CA VAL A 73 1.98 2.60 5.60
C VAL A 73 2.32 3.45 6.83
N GLU A 74 3.60 3.74 7.05
CA GLU A 74 4.05 4.63 8.12
C GLU A 74 3.50 6.06 7.97
N GLY A 75 3.29 6.52 6.74
CA GLY A 75 2.71 7.84 6.44
C GLY A 75 1.19 7.91 6.65
N ILE A 76 0.51 6.76 6.78
CA ILE A 76 -0.94 6.66 7.01
C ILE A 76 -1.27 5.81 8.24
N GLN A 77 -0.39 5.78 9.23
CA GLN A 77 -0.46 4.84 10.35
C GLN A 77 -1.78 4.88 11.12
N GLU A 78 -2.36 6.06 11.33
CA GLU A 78 -3.64 6.18 12.03
C GLU A 78 -4.78 5.50 11.26
N GLU A 79 -4.85 5.73 9.95
CA GLU A 79 -5.86 5.09 9.09
C GLU A 79 -5.62 3.59 8.97
N ALA A 80 -4.37 3.17 8.83
CA ALA A 80 -3.98 1.77 8.74
C ALA A 80 -4.36 1.00 10.01
N ASN A 81 -4.13 1.58 11.19
CA ASN A 81 -4.51 0.99 12.47
C ASN A 81 -6.04 0.84 12.60
N LYS A 82 -6.78 1.89 12.24
CA LYS A 82 -8.26 1.82 12.24
C LYS A 82 -8.76 0.71 11.31
N LEU A 83 -8.21 0.59 10.10
CA LEU A 83 -8.60 -0.48 9.18
C LEU A 83 -8.23 -1.86 9.73
N ALA A 84 -7.10 -1.98 10.44
CA ALA A 84 -6.69 -3.24 11.07
C ALA A 84 -7.69 -3.72 12.13
N ASP A 85 -8.29 -2.80 12.92
CA ASP A 85 -9.35 -3.13 13.87
C ASP A 85 -10.57 -3.74 13.16
N TYR A 86 -11.00 -3.16 12.03
CA TYR A 86 -12.10 -3.74 11.23
C TYR A 86 -11.72 -5.10 10.62
N PHE A 87 -10.46 -5.29 10.24
CA PHE A 87 -9.99 -6.59 9.75
C PHE A 87 -10.04 -7.65 10.85
N ALA A 88 -9.64 -7.30 12.08
CA ALA A 88 -9.72 -8.18 13.23
C ALA A 88 -11.16 -8.56 13.54
N ASP A 89 -12.08 -7.59 13.59
CA ASP A 89 -13.51 -7.80 13.86
C ASP A 89 -14.20 -8.71 12.84
N GLU A 90 -13.78 -8.65 11.57
CA GLU A 90 -14.32 -9.51 10.50
C GLU A 90 -13.56 -10.84 10.33
N GLY A 91 -12.57 -11.13 11.18
CA GLY A 91 -11.73 -12.32 11.05
C GLY A 91 -10.83 -12.32 9.82
N ALA A 92 -10.54 -11.13 9.28
CA ALA A 92 -9.66 -10.94 8.13
C ALA A 92 -8.18 -10.81 8.50
N ASP A 93 -7.86 -10.72 9.78
CA ASP A 93 -6.51 -10.63 10.30
C ASP A 93 -5.96 -12.03 10.64
N GLN A 94 -5.10 -12.55 9.77
CA GLN A 94 -4.43 -13.83 9.95
C GLN A 94 -2.91 -13.63 10.05
N CYS A 95 -2.14 -13.77 8.96
CA CYS A 95 -0.70 -13.52 8.97
C CYS A 95 -0.32 -12.04 8.79
N SER A 96 -1.26 -11.20 8.42
CA SER A 96 -1.15 -9.74 8.20
C SER A 96 -0.15 -9.30 7.11
N PHE A 97 0.47 -10.23 6.39
CA PHE A 97 1.47 -9.91 5.37
C PHE A 97 0.91 -9.01 4.26
N CYS A 98 -0.33 -9.24 3.81
CA CYS A 98 -1.02 -8.44 2.80
C CYS A 98 -1.65 -7.15 3.35
N GLY A 99 -1.74 -7.01 4.67
CA GLY A 99 -2.47 -5.91 5.33
C GLY A 99 -1.95 -4.52 4.96
N VAL A 100 -0.64 -4.37 4.80
CA VAL A 100 0.00 -3.12 4.38
C VAL A 100 -0.49 -2.68 2.98
N GLY A 101 -0.51 -3.61 2.02
CA GLY A 101 -1.02 -3.33 0.68
C GLY A 101 -2.50 -2.93 0.72
N PHE A 102 -3.33 -3.65 1.45
CA PHE A 102 -4.75 -3.29 1.63
C PHE A 102 -4.93 -1.91 2.25
N ALA A 103 -4.14 -1.55 3.27
CA ALA A 103 -4.26 -0.24 3.91
C ALA A 103 -4.01 0.90 2.92
N LEU A 104 -2.96 0.80 2.11
CA LEU A 104 -2.62 1.82 1.11
C LEU A 104 -3.64 1.90 -0.03
N ILE A 105 -4.14 0.75 -0.50
CA ILE A 105 -5.19 0.70 -1.52
C ILE A 105 -6.50 1.31 -0.99
N VAL A 106 -6.89 1.00 0.24
CA VAL A 106 -8.12 1.56 0.86
C VAL A 106 -7.98 3.07 1.08
N HIS A 107 -6.78 3.53 1.48
CA HIS A 107 -6.49 4.97 1.57
C HIS A 107 -6.69 5.66 0.21
N ALA A 108 -6.12 5.11 -0.86
CA ALA A 108 -6.30 5.64 -2.21
C ALA A 108 -7.77 5.60 -2.68
N LEU A 109 -8.48 4.52 -2.40
CA LEU A 109 -9.90 4.37 -2.71
C LEU A 109 -10.76 5.47 -2.06
N ARG A 110 -10.49 5.79 -0.78
CA ARG A 110 -11.20 6.88 -0.06
C ARG A 110 -10.97 8.26 -0.67
N LYS A 111 -9.77 8.48 -1.22
CA LYS A 111 -9.44 9.74 -1.89
C LYS A 111 -10.09 9.84 -3.26
N GLU A 112 -10.21 8.74 -3.97
CA GLU A 112 -10.80 8.70 -5.31
C GLU A 112 -12.34 8.72 -5.27
N TYR A 113 -12.95 8.00 -4.34
CA TYR A 113 -14.41 7.89 -4.23
C TYR A 113 -14.92 8.28 -2.86
N LYS A 114 -15.86 9.22 -2.83
CA LYS A 114 -16.51 9.62 -1.57
C LYS A 114 -17.43 8.53 -1.00
N ASN A 115 -18.13 7.79 -1.87
CA ASN A 115 -19.02 6.68 -1.53
C ASN A 115 -18.85 5.57 -2.59
N PRO A 116 -17.80 4.74 -2.49
CA PRO A 116 -17.55 3.72 -3.49
C PRO A 116 -18.64 2.64 -3.48
N THR A 117 -18.99 2.16 -4.67
CA THR A 117 -19.86 0.98 -4.82
C THR A 117 -19.11 -0.30 -4.47
N ASP A 118 -19.84 -1.39 -4.26
CA ASP A 118 -19.24 -2.70 -3.99
C ASP A 118 -18.32 -3.15 -5.14
N GLU A 119 -18.68 -2.83 -6.39
CA GLU A 119 -17.85 -3.13 -7.56
C GLU A 119 -16.55 -2.33 -7.54
N GLN A 120 -16.62 -1.02 -7.27
CA GLN A 120 -15.44 -0.17 -7.16
C GLN A 120 -14.50 -0.64 -6.04
N ILE A 121 -15.03 -1.07 -4.90
CA ILE A 121 -14.21 -1.65 -3.82
C ILE A 121 -13.48 -2.90 -4.33
N LYS A 122 -14.20 -3.82 -4.98
CA LYS A 122 -13.62 -5.06 -5.52
C LYS A 122 -12.54 -4.79 -6.56
N ASP A 123 -12.79 -3.85 -7.47
CA ASP A 123 -11.83 -3.47 -8.51
C ASP A 123 -10.53 -2.89 -7.92
N PHE A 124 -10.64 -2.11 -6.83
CA PHE A 124 -9.47 -1.57 -6.15
C PHE A 124 -8.65 -2.63 -5.43
N ILE A 125 -9.30 -3.60 -4.78
CA ILE A 125 -8.60 -4.61 -3.95
C ILE A 125 -8.15 -5.84 -4.74
N VAL A 126 -8.59 -6.02 -5.98
CA VAL A 126 -8.30 -7.22 -6.79
C VAL A 126 -6.79 -7.48 -6.98
N GLY A 127 -5.98 -6.43 -7.00
CA GLY A 127 -4.52 -6.53 -7.13
C GLY A 127 -3.78 -6.92 -5.84
N ASN A 128 -4.48 -7.01 -4.71
CA ASN A 128 -3.89 -7.36 -3.42
C ASN A 128 -4.21 -8.81 -3.07
N LEU A 129 -3.23 -9.71 -3.25
CA LEU A 129 -3.42 -11.14 -3.02
C LEU A 129 -3.29 -11.49 -1.54
N CYS A 130 -4.23 -12.32 -1.07
CA CYS A 130 -4.21 -12.92 0.26
C CYS A 130 -4.37 -14.44 0.14
N ARG A 131 -3.57 -15.20 0.89
CA ARG A 131 -3.66 -16.67 0.92
C ARG A 131 -4.41 -17.19 2.14
N CYS A 132 -4.68 -16.33 3.14
CA CYS A 132 -5.19 -16.75 4.44
C CYS A 132 -6.71 -16.64 4.57
N SER A 133 -7.30 -15.50 4.17
CA SER A 133 -8.66 -15.10 4.56
C SER A 133 -9.72 -15.28 3.47
N GLY A 134 -9.35 -15.54 2.21
CA GLY A 134 -10.29 -15.82 1.11
C GLY A 134 -11.07 -14.59 0.61
N TYR A 135 -10.64 -13.37 0.94
CA TYR A 135 -11.12 -12.07 0.42
C TYR A 135 -12.49 -11.59 0.90
N GLN A 136 -13.43 -12.46 1.24
CA GLN A 136 -14.78 -12.03 1.64
C GLN A 136 -14.75 -11.24 2.94
N SER A 137 -13.97 -11.68 3.92
CA SER A 137 -13.81 -10.98 5.20
C SER A 137 -13.12 -9.63 5.04
N GLN A 138 -12.06 -9.54 4.19
CA GLN A 138 -11.43 -8.26 3.86
C GLN A 138 -12.41 -7.30 3.20
N PHE A 139 -13.19 -7.78 2.22
CA PHE A 139 -14.20 -6.95 1.56
C PHE A 139 -15.24 -6.42 2.55
N ASN A 140 -15.75 -7.27 3.45
CA ASN A 140 -16.71 -6.87 4.47
C ASN A 140 -16.11 -5.83 5.43
N ALA A 141 -14.89 -6.05 5.90
CA ALA A 141 -14.18 -5.12 6.77
C ALA A 141 -13.97 -3.75 6.11
N ILE A 142 -13.49 -3.73 4.86
CA ILE A 142 -13.29 -2.50 4.09
C ILE A 142 -14.62 -1.76 3.90
N LYS A 143 -15.68 -2.48 3.55
CA LYS A 143 -17.02 -1.89 3.36
C LYS A 143 -17.55 -1.25 4.63
N LYS A 144 -17.37 -1.88 5.80
CA LYS A 144 -17.74 -1.30 7.11
C LYS A 144 -16.90 -0.07 7.42
N TYR A 145 -15.58 -0.19 7.31
CA TYR A 145 -14.65 0.91 7.52
C TYR A 145 -15.02 2.15 6.69
N LEU A 146 -15.28 1.98 5.39
CA LEU A 146 -15.63 3.07 4.48
C LEU A 146 -16.97 3.75 4.82
N LYS A 147 -17.91 3.03 5.45
CA LYS A 147 -19.19 3.59 5.91
C LYS A 147 -19.05 4.40 7.21
N GLU A 148 -18.21 3.96 8.12
CA GLU A 148 -18.10 4.49 9.48
C GLU A 148 -16.99 5.51 9.65
N ALA A 149 -15.95 5.45 8.81
CA ALA A 149 -14.79 6.36 8.83
C ALA A 149 -15.02 7.68 8.05
N LYS A 150 -16.26 8.20 8.10
CA LYS A 150 -16.63 9.48 7.44
C LYS A 150 -16.17 10.67 8.26
#